data_95ec429d590c9b38f4ce941bc39b5270
#
_entry.id   95ec429d590c9b38f4ce941bc39b5270
#
_cell.length_a   1.000
_cell.length_b   1.000
_cell.length_c   1.000
_cell.angle_alpha   90.00
_cell.angle_beta   90.00
_cell.angle_gamma   90.00
#
_symmetry.space_group_name_H-M   'P 1'
#
loop_
_entity.id
_entity.type
_entity.pdbx_description
1 polymer ?
#
loop_
_entity_poly.entity_id
_entity_poly.type
_entity_poly.pdbx_seq_one_letter_code
_entity_poly.pdbx_strand_id
1 'polypeptide(L)'
;MDLKKVSRRSFIKTAAVLAGAAAVNPVNLLKFKPMGNLTIIWNSDSHAHLKPTLYREPSVNIGPHFMNGRPGHLVGDSFNLYYDINPKSAMGYFCSYVDFIKLNKEYGPMGGYAHMATVFNKIKEERYGKTIMLDTGDAWQGTGIALLTKGMAVVNVQNAMGYDAMTGHWEFTYGEKQLLSNIKKLKFPFIAQNVTNATWGGLIFKPYIIKEVNGLRVGIIGQAFPYVPLAHPSHFVKNWNFGIDTGHAQKMVNKLKNEEKVDLVVVLSHNGLEVDRKFASLINGIDIIVGGHTHDILPAPQIINNTIIVQAGTHGKFVGRIDLNVRDKKIVDYDHKLIPIVTNWIKPDPEISGLIDKEYAPYADTLNEELGTAEDLLYRRATFVCSVDSVAEQAFIEKFDTPLFFAPGWRWGDTVLPGEKITMEHVYGWYGTTYPEVYKTLLTGKQLLLSQLSVLSDVFAKDAYLQMGGDATRVSNSKLHILLNETVNKRIKSWAINGKPLDLSKKYWAVSTGGKMQNMNTNDKGLTKYNASDVIAEYIKNHKTVKSIKTEDVIYRHSRTAG
;
A
#
# COMPACT_ATOMS: atom_id res chain seq x y z
N MET A 1 -6.20 -23.82 -23.14
CA MET A 1 -7.04 -23.89 -21.93
C MET A 1 -7.44 -22.46 -21.56
N ASP A 2 -8.70 -22.20 -21.21
CA ASP A 2 -9.14 -20.84 -20.87
C ASP A 2 -8.75 -20.52 -19.41
N LEU A 3 -7.77 -19.65 -19.21
CA LEU A 3 -7.27 -19.24 -17.88
C LEU A 3 -8.38 -18.67 -16.98
N LYS A 4 -9.43 -18.07 -17.56
CA LYS A 4 -10.60 -17.60 -16.79
C LYS A 4 -11.37 -18.75 -16.13
N LYS A 5 -11.44 -19.91 -16.80
CA LYS A 5 -12.08 -21.12 -16.24
C LYS A 5 -11.22 -21.75 -15.13
N VAL A 6 -9.89 -21.68 -15.27
CA VAL A 6 -8.95 -22.15 -14.25
C VAL A 6 -9.08 -21.27 -13.00
N SER A 7 -9.11 -19.93 -13.15
CA SER A 7 -9.30 -18.99 -12.04
C SER A 7 -10.57 -19.28 -11.23
N ARG A 8 -11.71 -19.54 -11.89
CA ARG A 8 -12.97 -19.89 -11.19
C ARG A 8 -12.87 -21.21 -10.41
N ARG A 9 -12.19 -22.21 -10.96
CA ARG A 9 -12.00 -23.51 -10.28
C ARG A 9 -11.07 -23.37 -9.05
N SER A 10 -10.00 -22.61 -9.17
CA SER A 10 -9.09 -22.31 -8.07
C SER A 10 -9.81 -21.55 -6.96
N PHE A 11 -10.61 -20.54 -7.32
CA PHE A 11 -11.42 -19.77 -6.38
C PHE A 11 -12.45 -20.65 -5.63
N ILE A 12 -13.22 -21.48 -6.33
CA ILE A 12 -14.22 -22.37 -5.73
C ILE A 12 -13.56 -23.34 -4.74
N LYS A 13 -12.38 -23.88 -5.09
CA LYS A 13 -11.62 -24.75 -4.18
C LYS A 13 -11.13 -23.99 -2.94
N THR A 14 -10.66 -22.76 -3.10
CA THR A 14 -10.21 -21.91 -1.97
C THR A 14 -11.38 -21.50 -1.09
N ALA A 15 -12.50 -21.08 -1.67
CA ALA A 15 -13.74 -20.74 -0.94
C ALA A 15 -14.31 -21.96 -0.20
N ALA A 16 -14.32 -23.14 -0.81
CA ALA A 16 -14.82 -24.37 -0.17
C ALA A 16 -13.96 -24.83 1.03
N VAL A 17 -12.65 -24.64 0.97
CA VAL A 17 -11.74 -24.88 2.11
C VAL A 17 -11.98 -23.87 3.24
N LEU A 18 -12.40 -22.65 2.91
CA LEU A 18 -12.62 -21.56 3.86
C LEU A 18 -14.06 -21.48 4.38
N ALA A 19 -15.06 -21.94 3.61
CA ALA A 19 -16.48 -21.96 4.01
C ALA A 19 -16.79 -23.06 5.06
N GLY A 20 -15.97 -24.11 5.14
CA GLY A 20 -16.08 -25.15 6.17
C GLY A 20 -15.51 -24.79 7.55
N ALA A 21 -15.05 -23.55 7.73
CA ALA A 21 -14.20 -23.14 8.85
C ALA A 21 -14.94 -22.51 10.03
N ALA A 22 -15.94 -23.17 10.57
CA ALA A 22 -16.31 -22.93 11.98
C ALA A 22 -15.25 -23.47 12.97
N ALA A 23 -14.26 -24.24 12.48
CA ALA A 23 -13.07 -24.68 13.20
C ALA A 23 -11.94 -24.98 12.19
N VAL A 24 -11.35 -23.98 11.56
CA VAL A 24 -10.13 -24.21 10.78
C VAL A 24 -9.00 -24.46 11.76
N ASN A 25 -8.54 -25.70 11.83
CA ASN A 25 -7.25 -25.98 12.42
C ASN A 25 -6.21 -25.13 11.65
N PRO A 26 -5.49 -24.22 12.34
CA PRO A 26 -4.50 -23.32 11.72
C PRO A 26 -3.51 -24.04 10.80
N VAL A 27 -3.19 -25.28 11.11
CA VAL A 27 -2.33 -26.17 10.30
C VAL A 27 -2.91 -26.44 8.90
N ASN A 28 -4.22 -26.37 8.71
CA ASN A 28 -4.84 -26.66 7.41
C ASN A 28 -4.77 -25.49 6.41
N LEU A 29 -4.64 -24.23 6.87
CA LEU A 29 -4.36 -23.08 6.01
C LEU A 29 -2.97 -23.13 5.37
N LEU A 30 -2.04 -23.82 6.05
CA LEU A 30 -0.68 -24.05 5.55
C LEU A 30 -0.54 -25.38 4.78
N LYS A 31 -1.59 -26.23 4.77
CA LYS A 31 -1.59 -27.45 3.96
C LYS A 31 -1.98 -27.12 2.53
N PHE A 32 -1.00 -27.19 1.67
CA PHE A 32 -1.11 -27.01 0.24
C PHE A 32 -0.83 -28.34 -0.44
N LYS A 33 -1.57 -28.70 -1.48
CA LYS A 33 -1.13 -29.73 -2.40
C LYS A 33 -0.32 -29.01 -3.48
N PRO A 34 1.02 -29.09 -3.43
CA PRO A 34 1.84 -28.40 -4.41
C PRO A 34 1.53 -28.90 -5.82
N MET A 35 1.56 -27.98 -6.78
CA MET A 35 1.36 -28.37 -8.18
C MET A 35 2.42 -27.75 -9.10
N GLY A 36 2.54 -28.32 -10.29
CA GLY A 36 3.37 -27.80 -11.35
C GLY A 36 4.87 -27.82 -11.06
N ASN A 37 5.61 -27.06 -11.84
CA ASN A 37 7.07 -27.05 -11.88
C ASN A 37 7.71 -25.71 -11.50
N LEU A 38 6.91 -24.68 -11.18
CA LEU A 38 7.36 -23.36 -10.71
C LEU A 38 6.42 -22.84 -9.61
N THR A 39 6.96 -22.19 -8.61
CA THR A 39 6.23 -21.45 -7.58
C THR A 39 6.76 -20.03 -7.47
N ILE A 40 5.89 -19.03 -7.51
CA ILE A 40 6.23 -17.66 -7.18
C ILE A 40 5.59 -17.33 -5.84
N ILE A 41 6.40 -16.82 -4.90
CA ILE A 41 5.95 -16.33 -3.59
C ILE A 41 6.33 -14.87 -3.46
N TRP A 42 5.47 -14.08 -2.79
CA TRP A 42 5.73 -12.65 -2.66
C TRP A 42 5.02 -12.06 -1.43
N ASN A 43 5.50 -10.90 -1.00
CA ASN A 43 4.77 -9.96 -0.17
C ASN A 43 4.62 -8.62 -0.90
N SER A 44 3.64 -7.83 -0.45
CA SER A 44 3.35 -6.50 -0.98
C SER A 44 3.26 -5.49 0.15
N ASP A 45 3.77 -4.28 -0.10
CA ASP A 45 3.43 -3.07 0.66
C ASP A 45 3.54 -3.30 2.19
N SER A 46 4.65 -3.89 2.63
CA SER A 46 4.85 -4.21 4.05
C SER A 46 4.98 -2.98 4.94
N HIS A 47 5.28 -1.81 4.34
CA HIS A 47 5.44 -0.53 5.02
C HIS A 47 6.29 -0.63 6.30
N ALA A 48 7.39 -1.40 6.20
CA ALA A 48 8.36 -1.61 7.26
C ALA A 48 7.79 -2.23 8.55
N HIS A 49 6.62 -2.88 8.50
CA HIS A 49 6.07 -3.60 9.66
C HIS A 49 6.86 -4.87 9.91
N LEU A 50 8.10 -4.70 10.42
CA LEU A 50 8.97 -5.81 10.80
C LEU A 50 8.37 -6.64 11.92
N LYS A 51 7.68 -5.99 12.87
CA LYS A 51 6.89 -6.63 13.93
C LYS A 51 5.43 -6.82 13.48
N PRO A 52 4.70 -7.76 14.09
CA PRO A 52 3.27 -7.91 13.86
C PRO A 52 2.48 -6.65 14.19
N THR A 53 1.41 -6.41 13.45
CA THR A 53 0.58 -5.21 13.57
C THR A 53 -0.90 -5.53 13.64
N LEU A 54 -1.67 -4.60 14.18
CA LEU A 54 -3.12 -4.53 14.01
C LEU A 54 -3.40 -3.60 12.83
N TYR A 55 -3.90 -4.12 11.75
CA TYR A 55 -4.28 -3.31 10.59
C TYR A 55 -5.72 -3.61 10.19
N ARG A 56 -6.59 -2.63 10.43
CA ARG A 56 -7.99 -2.69 10.03
C ARG A 56 -8.14 -2.30 8.57
N GLU A 57 -8.76 -3.18 7.79
CA GLU A 57 -9.09 -2.88 6.40
C GLU A 57 -9.98 -1.65 6.26
N PRO A 58 -9.93 -0.92 5.12
CA PRO A 58 -10.69 0.31 4.95
C PRO A 58 -12.20 0.04 4.97
N SER A 59 -12.94 0.96 5.60
CA SER A 59 -14.40 0.97 5.53
C SER A 59 -14.95 1.66 4.28
N VAL A 60 -14.11 2.45 3.62
CA VAL A 60 -14.41 3.19 2.40
C VAL A 60 -13.19 3.11 1.47
N ASN A 61 -13.36 2.53 0.29
CA ASN A 61 -12.36 2.48 -0.77
C ASN A 61 -13.04 2.73 -2.12
N ILE A 62 -13.24 4.02 -2.44
CA ILE A 62 -14.02 4.44 -3.60
C ILE A 62 -13.08 4.76 -4.74
N GLY A 63 -13.35 4.19 -5.90
CA GLY A 63 -12.72 4.51 -7.17
C GLY A 63 -13.61 5.34 -8.09
N PRO A 64 -13.19 5.55 -9.34
CA PRO A 64 -14.05 6.06 -10.38
C PRO A 64 -15.33 5.23 -10.51
N HIS A 65 -16.43 5.84 -10.95
CA HIS A 65 -17.76 5.22 -10.98
C HIS A 65 -17.79 3.80 -11.57
N PHE A 66 -17.12 3.59 -12.70
CA PHE A 66 -17.09 2.31 -13.41
C PHE A 66 -16.28 1.21 -12.70
N MET A 67 -15.52 1.56 -11.67
CA MET A 67 -14.72 0.63 -10.86
C MET A 67 -15.40 0.19 -9.57
N ASN A 68 -16.38 0.95 -9.10
CA ASN A 68 -17.08 0.63 -7.85
C ASN A 68 -17.83 -0.71 -7.95
N GLY A 69 -17.77 -1.49 -6.87
CA GLY A 69 -18.34 -2.84 -6.83
C GLY A 69 -17.48 -3.90 -7.56
N ARG A 70 -16.23 -3.59 -7.91
CA ARG A 70 -15.26 -4.52 -8.48
C ARG A 70 -14.08 -4.74 -7.53
N PRO A 71 -13.32 -5.86 -7.68
CA PRO A 71 -12.07 -6.05 -6.94
C PRO A 71 -11.16 -4.83 -7.04
N GLY A 72 -10.58 -4.44 -5.91
CA GLY A 72 -9.87 -3.17 -5.71
C GLY A 72 -10.72 -2.09 -5.03
N HIS A 73 -12.05 -2.12 -5.19
CA HIS A 73 -12.98 -1.14 -4.58
C HIS A 73 -14.11 -1.79 -3.77
N LEU A 74 -13.93 -3.05 -3.40
CA LEU A 74 -14.83 -3.78 -2.50
C LEU A 74 -14.34 -3.61 -1.06
N VAL A 75 -15.27 -3.37 -0.12
CA VAL A 75 -14.97 -3.26 1.30
C VAL A 75 -16.06 -3.90 2.16
N GLY A 76 -15.70 -4.40 3.33
CA GLY A 76 -16.64 -4.94 4.31
C GLY A 76 -17.58 -6.00 3.74
N ASP A 77 -18.89 -5.82 3.94
CA ASP A 77 -19.89 -6.80 3.49
C ASP A 77 -19.90 -7.00 1.97
N SER A 78 -19.62 -5.97 1.18
CA SER A 78 -19.53 -6.12 -0.29
C SER A 78 -18.34 -6.99 -0.71
N PHE A 79 -17.23 -6.90 0.00
CA PHE A 79 -16.06 -7.77 -0.21
C PHE A 79 -16.40 -9.22 0.19
N ASN A 80 -16.97 -9.39 1.38
CA ASN A 80 -17.34 -10.70 1.90
C ASN A 80 -18.36 -11.40 0.99
N LEU A 81 -19.39 -10.68 0.52
CA LEU A 81 -20.38 -11.21 -0.40
C LEU A 81 -19.78 -11.60 -1.76
N TYR A 82 -18.92 -10.75 -2.32
CA TYR A 82 -18.30 -11.01 -3.64
C TYR A 82 -17.42 -12.26 -3.64
N TYR A 83 -16.71 -12.51 -2.54
CA TYR A 83 -15.79 -13.63 -2.40
C TYR A 83 -16.37 -14.80 -1.59
N ASP A 84 -17.68 -14.79 -1.27
CA ASP A 84 -18.35 -15.82 -0.48
C ASP A 84 -17.65 -16.11 0.86
N ILE A 85 -17.27 -15.03 1.57
CA ILE A 85 -16.59 -15.09 2.87
C ILE A 85 -17.62 -14.85 3.99
N ASN A 86 -17.64 -15.74 4.97
CA ASN A 86 -18.42 -15.49 6.19
C ASN A 86 -17.77 -14.33 6.98
N PRO A 87 -18.46 -13.19 7.20
CA PRO A 87 -17.87 -12.04 7.89
C PRO A 87 -17.45 -12.31 9.33
N LYS A 88 -17.99 -13.36 9.97
CA LYS A 88 -17.64 -13.79 11.34
C LYS A 88 -16.53 -14.85 11.38
N SER A 89 -15.94 -15.20 10.25
CA SER A 89 -14.84 -16.15 10.16
C SER A 89 -13.48 -15.47 10.28
N ALA A 90 -12.42 -16.27 10.41
CA ALA A 90 -11.04 -15.82 10.32
C ALA A 90 -10.79 -15.01 9.03
N MET A 91 -11.28 -15.49 7.87
CA MET A 91 -11.11 -14.77 6.60
C MET A 91 -11.88 -13.46 6.58
N GLY A 92 -13.04 -13.37 7.23
CA GLY A 92 -13.75 -12.11 7.42
C GLY A 92 -12.90 -11.09 8.18
N TYR A 93 -12.20 -11.52 9.24
CA TYR A 93 -11.28 -10.68 9.98
C TYR A 93 -10.05 -10.26 9.15
N PHE A 94 -9.48 -11.17 8.38
CA PHE A 94 -8.27 -10.88 7.59
C PHE A 94 -8.52 -9.93 6.44
N CYS A 95 -9.71 -10.00 5.83
CA CYS A 95 -10.01 -9.33 4.56
C CYS A 95 -10.99 -8.16 4.68
N SER A 96 -11.60 -7.92 5.84
CA SER A 96 -12.59 -6.85 6.00
C SER A 96 -12.50 -6.16 7.36
N TYR A 97 -13.20 -5.03 7.48
CA TYR A 97 -13.30 -4.29 8.74
C TYR A 97 -14.47 -4.76 9.64
N VAL A 98 -15.31 -5.68 9.14
CA VAL A 98 -16.53 -6.11 9.84
C VAL A 98 -16.16 -6.86 11.11
N ASP A 99 -16.82 -6.53 12.24
CA ASP A 99 -16.57 -7.11 13.57
C ASP A 99 -15.09 -7.09 14.03
N PHE A 100 -14.28 -6.16 13.50
CA PHE A 100 -12.83 -6.10 13.70
C PHE A 100 -12.41 -6.20 15.17
N ILE A 101 -13.01 -5.39 16.07
CA ILE A 101 -12.65 -5.37 17.50
C ILE A 101 -12.96 -6.72 18.16
N LYS A 102 -14.10 -7.34 17.81
CA LYS A 102 -14.50 -8.63 18.36
C LYS A 102 -13.59 -9.76 17.88
N LEU A 103 -13.37 -9.81 16.56
CA LEU A 103 -12.55 -10.87 15.95
C LEU A 103 -11.06 -10.71 16.27
N ASN A 104 -10.58 -9.50 16.51
CA ASN A 104 -9.23 -9.28 16.98
C ASN A 104 -8.91 -10.00 18.31
N LYS A 105 -9.86 -10.09 19.23
CA LYS A 105 -9.70 -10.83 20.49
C LYS A 105 -9.42 -12.32 20.27
N GLU A 106 -9.89 -12.87 19.15
CA GLU A 106 -9.72 -14.28 18.79
C GLU A 106 -8.43 -14.50 17.98
N TYR A 107 -8.18 -13.64 16.98
CA TYR A 107 -7.10 -13.86 16.01
C TYR A 107 -5.82 -13.04 16.30
N GLY A 108 -5.95 -11.89 16.96
CA GLY A 108 -4.82 -11.04 17.33
C GLY A 108 -4.13 -10.34 16.16
N PRO A 109 -2.88 -9.86 16.38
CA PRO A 109 -2.11 -9.17 15.37
C PRO A 109 -1.69 -10.11 14.23
N MET A 110 -1.41 -9.50 13.06
CA MET A 110 -1.01 -10.20 11.85
C MET A 110 0.31 -9.67 11.30
N GLY A 111 0.89 -10.40 10.37
CA GLY A 111 2.12 -9.97 9.69
C GLY A 111 3.37 -10.19 10.54
N GLY A 112 4.36 -9.29 10.32
CA GLY A 112 5.68 -9.41 10.91
C GLY A 112 6.61 -10.32 10.11
N TYR A 113 7.82 -9.80 9.84
CA TYR A 113 8.77 -10.47 8.94
C TYR A 113 9.25 -11.81 9.47
N ALA A 114 9.37 -12.00 10.80
CA ALA A 114 9.75 -13.29 11.37
C ALA A 114 8.68 -14.37 11.13
N HIS A 115 7.39 -14.01 11.16
CA HIS A 115 6.30 -14.94 10.86
C HIS A 115 6.19 -15.22 9.35
N MET A 116 6.39 -14.19 8.52
CA MET A 116 6.48 -14.38 7.07
C MET A 116 7.65 -15.29 6.67
N ALA A 117 8.82 -15.12 7.30
CA ALA A 117 10.00 -15.95 7.06
C ALA A 117 9.70 -17.42 7.29
N THR A 118 9.01 -17.77 8.38
CA THR A 118 8.58 -19.16 8.65
C THR A 118 7.75 -19.71 7.49
N VAL A 119 6.80 -18.93 6.96
CA VAL A 119 5.95 -19.37 5.84
C VAL A 119 6.77 -19.50 4.56
N PHE A 120 7.60 -18.50 4.24
CA PHE A 120 8.47 -18.55 3.06
C PHE A 120 9.44 -19.74 3.11
N ASN A 121 10.10 -20.00 4.25
CA ASN A 121 11.02 -21.10 4.41
C ASN A 121 10.31 -22.44 4.22
N LYS A 122 9.13 -22.60 4.81
CA LYS A 122 8.32 -23.80 4.64
C LYS A 122 7.93 -24.05 3.17
N ILE A 123 7.57 -22.99 2.43
CA ILE A 123 7.25 -23.12 0.99
C ILE A 123 8.52 -23.46 0.19
N LYS A 124 9.66 -22.82 0.49
CA LYS A 124 10.95 -23.11 -0.15
C LYS A 124 11.39 -24.56 0.07
N GLU A 125 11.20 -25.11 1.28
CA GLU A 125 11.46 -26.51 1.58
C GLU A 125 10.54 -27.45 0.79
N GLU A 126 9.23 -27.20 0.84
CA GLU A 126 8.22 -27.98 0.09
C GLU A 126 8.45 -27.96 -1.43
N ARG A 127 8.95 -26.83 -1.93
CA ARG A 127 9.17 -26.52 -3.35
C ARG A 127 10.65 -26.36 -3.67
N TYR A 128 11.51 -27.16 -3.06
CA TYR A 128 12.96 -27.03 -3.21
C TYR A 128 13.39 -26.96 -4.68
N GLY A 129 14.17 -25.93 -5.00
CA GLY A 129 14.65 -25.65 -6.35
C GLY A 129 13.59 -25.19 -7.37
N LYS A 130 12.34 -24.86 -6.91
CA LYS A 130 11.21 -24.47 -7.77
C LYS A 130 10.61 -23.12 -7.41
N THR A 131 11.24 -22.34 -6.53
CA THR A 131 10.68 -21.10 -5.99
C THR A 131 11.39 -19.86 -6.52
N ILE A 132 10.60 -18.81 -6.76
CA ILE A 132 11.03 -17.42 -6.94
C ILE A 132 10.33 -16.60 -5.85
N MET A 133 11.09 -15.77 -5.12
CA MET A 133 10.60 -14.94 -4.03
C MET A 133 10.76 -13.45 -4.35
N LEU A 134 9.66 -12.70 -4.34
CA LEU A 134 9.59 -11.31 -4.79
C LEU A 134 9.05 -10.36 -3.70
N ASP A 135 9.49 -9.11 -3.73
CA ASP A 135 8.93 -8.01 -2.96
C ASP A 135 8.46 -6.90 -3.92
N THR A 136 7.19 -6.53 -3.86
CA THR A 136 6.62 -5.54 -4.79
C THR A 136 6.99 -4.09 -4.46
N GLY A 137 7.73 -3.83 -3.38
CA GLY A 137 8.07 -2.49 -2.91
C GLY A 137 7.15 -1.96 -1.82
N ASP A 138 7.31 -0.70 -1.46
CA ASP A 138 6.75 -0.07 -0.27
C ASP A 138 7.17 -0.80 1.01
N ALA A 139 8.42 -1.24 1.03
CA ALA A 139 8.96 -2.02 2.14
C ALA A 139 9.73 -1.16 3.16
N TRP A 140 10.35 -0.03 2.75
CA TRP A 140 11.33 0.67 3.60
C TRP A 140 10.77 1.88 4.35
N GLN A 141 9.50 2.18 4.28
CA GLN A 141 8.85 3.32 4.93
C GLN A 141 7.48 2.93 5.49
N GLY A 142 7.08 3.52 6.64
CA GLY A 142 5.75 3.39 7.25
C GLY A 142 5.77 3.11 8.75
N THR A 143 6.94 3.01 9.38
CA THR A 143 7.12 2.79 10.83
C THR A 143 8.24 3.67 11.38
N GLY A 144 8.30 3.82 12.69
CA GLY A 144 9.34 4.58 13.36
C GLY A 144 10.73 4.00 13.13
N ILE A 145 10.87 2.67 13.16
CA ILE A 145 12.16 2.02 12.90
C ILE A 145 12.68 2.32 11.49
N ALA A 146 11.81 2.32 10.48
CA ALA A 146 12.20 2.65 9.12
C ALA A 146 12.61 4.12 8.99
N LEU A 147 11.88 5.04 9.63
CA LEU A 147 12.20 6.46 9.66
C LEU A 147 13.58 6.72 10.29
N LEU A 148 13.81 6.19 11.49
CA LEU A 148 15.03 6.43 12.27
C LEU A 148 16.27 5.78 11.63
N THR A 149 16.11 4.63 10.97
CA THR A 149 17.20 3.93 10.28
C THR A 149 17.31 4.26 8.79
N LYS A 150 16.44 5.14 8.27
CA LYS A 150 16.33 5.48 6.84
C LYS A 150 16.18 4.22 5.97
N GLY A 151 15.33 3.30 6.41
CA GLY A 151 15.04 2.04 5.75
C GLY A 151 16.06 0.92 5.97
N MET A 152 17.19 1.18 6.64
CA MET A 152 18.28 0.18 6.76
C MET A 152 17.91 -1.05 7.59
N ALA A 153 17.10 -0.91 8.64
CA ALA A 153 16.62 -2.05 9.41
C ALA A 153 15.87 -3.06 8.51
N VAL A 154 15.04 -2.55 7.60
CA VAL A 154 14.31 -3.40 6.65
C VAL A 154 15.25 -4.06 5.65
N VAL A 155 16.20 -3.32 5.09
CA VAL A 155 17.24 -3.86 4.18
C VAL A 155 17.99 -5.02 4.82
N ASN A 156 18.38 -4.90 6.10
CA ASN A 156 19.08 -5.94 6.83
C ASN A 156 18.22 -7.21 6.96
N VAL A 157 16.95 -7.05 7.32
CA VAL A 157 15.99 -8.16 7.47
C VAL A 157 15.69 -8.81 6.11
N GLN A 158 15.43 -8.02 5.05
CA GLN A 158 15.20 -8.54 3.69
C GLN A 158 16.40 -9.34 3.18
N ASN A 159 17.62 -8.90 3.46
CA ASN A 159 18.84 -9.62 3.10
C ASN A 159 18.95 -10.99 3.77
N ALA A 160 18.47 -11.12 5.00
CA ALA A 160 18.41 -12.40 5.71
C ALA A 160 17.31 -13.32 5.17
N MET A 161 16.18 -12.77 4.72
CA MET A 161 15.08 -13.54 4.14
C MET A 161 15.38 -14.10 2.75
N GLY A 162 16.29 -13.48 1.98
CA GLY A 162 16.77 -13.98 0.69
C GLY A 162 15.75 -13.87 -0.43
N TYR A 163 15.31 -12.65 -0.75
CA TYR A 163 14.51 -12.34 -1.93
C TYR A 163 15.32 -12.52 -3.22
N ASP A 164 14.62 -12.75 -4.33
CA ASP A 164 15.20 -12.82 -5.67
C ASP A 164 15.20 -11.47 -6.39
N ALA A 165 14.23 -10.61 -6.11
CA ALA A 165 14.17 -9.23 -6.59
C ALA A 165 13.15 -8.39 -5.81
N MET A 166 13.32 -7.06 -5.87
CA MET A 166 12.32 -6.07 -5.46
C MET A 166 12.22 -4.92 -6.47
N THR A 167 11.12 -4.20 -6.41
CA THR A 167 10.94 -2.87 -7.00
C THR A 167 10.60 -1.85 -5.91
N GLY A 168 10.12 -0.63 -6.24
CA GLY A 168 9.90 0.34 -5.18
C GLY A 168 8.97 1.51 -5.49
N HIS A 169 8.63 2.24 -4.38
CA HIS A 169 7.86 3.48 -4.37
C HIS A 169 8.28 4.36 -3.17
N TRP A 170 7.86 4.04 -1.93
CA TRP A 170 8.25 4.83 -0.75
C TRP A 170 9.72 4.67 -0.37
N GLU A 171 10.44 3.75 -0.98
CA GLU A 171 11.90 3.70 -0.94
C GLU A 171 12.52 5.00 -1.44
N PHE A 172 11.89 5.64 -2.44
CA PHE A 172 12.33 6.92 -3.02
C PHE A 172 12.20 8.11 -2.06
N THR A 173 11.44 7.98 -0.97
CA THR A 173 11.26 9.04 0.04
C THR A 173 12.59 9.45 0.72
N TYR A 174 13.60 8.59 0.69
CA TYR A 174 14.92 8.90 1.25
C TYR A 174 15.83 9.70 0.31
N GLY A 175 15.35 10.02 -0.89
CA GLY A 175 16.11 10.71 -1.92
C GLY A 175 17.15 9.83 -2.62
N GLU A 176 17.63 10.28 -3.77
CA GLU A 176 18.49 9.50 -4.67
C GLU A 176 19.72 8.92 -3.98
N LYS A 177 20.43 9.75 -3.20
CA LYS A 177 21.71 9.35 -2.56
C LYS A 177 21.51 8.22 -1.53
N GLN A 178 20.52 8.37 -0.64
CA GLN A 178 20.28 7.40 0.41
C GLN A 178 19.70 6.11 -0.17
N LEU A 179 18.76 6.22 -1.11
CA LEU A 179 18.20 5.07 -1.82
C LEU A 179 19.31 4.24 -2.49
N LEU A 180 20.18 4.86 -3.28
CA LEU A 180 21.30 4.16 -3.93
C LEU A 180 22.28 3.56 -2.92
N SER A 181 22.48 4.20 -1.76
CA SER A 181 23.29 3.64 -0.67
C SER A 181 22.66 2.37 -0.08
N ASN A 182 21.34 2.38 0.11
CA ASN A 182 20.60 1.22 0.62
C ASN A 182 20.62 0.07 -0.41
N ILE A 183 20.37 0.37 -1.68
CA ILE A 183 20.40 -0.62 -2.78
C ILE A 183 21.76 -1.29 -2.89
N LYS A 184 22.88 -0.56 -2.71
CA LYS A 184 24.23 -1.16 -2.70
C LYS A 184 24.44 -2.19 -1.59
N LYS A 185 23.65 -2.15 -0.53
CA LYS A 185 23.70 -3.10 0.60
C LYS A 185 22.74 -4.27 0.45
N LEU A 186 21.82 -4.21 -0.52
CA LEU A 186 20.97 -5.36 -0.85
C LEU A 186 21.81 -6.51 -1.41
N LYS A 187 21.48 -7.73 -0.98
CA LYS A 187 22.06 -8.98 -1.50
C LYS A 187 21.31 -9.52 -2.72
N PHE A 188 20.26 -8.83 -3.15
CA PHE A 188 19.43 -9.15 -4.31
C PHE A 188 19.13 -7.87 -5.11
N PRO A 189 18.77 -7.96 -6.39
CA PRO A 189 18.58 -6.79 -7.24
C PRO A 189 17.30 -6.00 -6.92
N PHE A 190 17.46 -4.67 -6.90
CA PHE A 190 16.37 -3.71 -7.07
C PHE A 190 16.22 -3.46 -8.58
N ILE A 191 15.03 -3.66 -9.14
CA ILE A 191 14.78 -3.58 -10.58
C ILE A 191 13.67 -2.57 -10.91
N ALA A 192 13.90 -1.74 -11.94
CA ALA A 192 12.92 -0.80 -12.46
C ALA A 192 13.24 -0.39 -13.90
N GLN A 193 12.35 -0.72 -14.84
CA GLN A 193 12.52 -0.39 -16.26
C GLN A 193 12.04 1.02 -16.62
N ASN A 194 11.32 1.67 -15.72
CA ASN A 194 10.61 2.94 -15.94
C ASN A 194 11.21 4.13 -15.18
N VAL A 195 12.45 4.01 -14.70
CA VAL A 195 13.17 5.10 -14.04
C VAL A 195 14.40 5.45 -14.87
N THR A 196 14.42 6.67 -15.41
CA THR A 196 15.47 7.14 -16.30
C THR A 196 16.16 8.40 -15.76
N ASN A 197 17.38 8.64 -16.19
CA ASN A 197 18.08 9.89 -15.89
C ASN A 197 17.42 11.06 -16.65
N ALA A 198 17.13 12.14 -15.95
CA ALA A 198 16.44 13.31 -16.52
C ALA A 198 17.25 14.06 -17.59
N THR A 199 18.61 13.94 -17.56
CA THR A 199 19.49 14.65 -18.47
C THR A 199 19.80 13.87 -19.75
N TRP A 200 20.10 12.58 -19.64
CA TRP A 200 20.56 11.76 -20.78
C TRP A 200 19.67 10.56 -21.10
N GLY A 201 18.56 10.37 -20.35
CA GLY A 201 17.50 9.42 -20.69
C GLY A 201 17.81 7.94 -20.45
N GLY A 202 19.02 7.58 -20.01
CA GLY A 202 19.37 6.18 -19.73
C GLY A 202 18.75 5.66 -18.43
N LEU A 203 18.62 4.36 -18.33
CA LEU A 203 18.05 3.68 -17.16
C LEU A 203 18.91 3.88 -15.91
N ILE A 204 18.28 4.13 -14.78
CA ILE A 204 18.94 4.24 -13.47
C ILE A 204 19.17 2.86 -12.86
N PHE A 205 18.23 1.95 -13.01
CA PHE A 205 18.24 0.61 -12.43
C PHE A 205 18.30 -0.46 -13.51
N LYS A 206 18.65 -1.69 -13.12
CA LYS A 206 18.45 -2.84 -14.02
C LYS A 206 16.97 -2.96 -14.37
N PRO A 207 16.62 -3.05 -15.65
CA PRO A 207 15.22 -3.11 -16.05
C PRO A 207 14.59 -4.47 -15.76
N TYR A 208 15.36 -5.53 -15.79
CA TYR A 208 14.93 -6.91 -15.55
C TYR A 208 16.07 -7.79 -15.04
N ILE A 209 15.70 -8.96 -14.55
CA ILE A 209 16.60 -10.09 -14.32
C ILE A 209 16.05 -11.33 -15.02
N ILE A 210 16.91 -12.33 -15.24
CA ILE A 210 16.51 -13.67 -15.65
C ILE A 210 16.87 -14.63 -14.52
N LYS A 211 15.87 -15.37 -14.02
CA LYS A 211 16.04 -16.38 -12.98
C LYS A 211 15.90 -17.75 -13.61
N GLU A 212 16.92 -18.59 -13.45
CA GLU A 212 16.84 -20.00 -13.81
C GLU A 212 16.38 -20.80 -12.60
N VAL A 213 15.28 -21.52 -12.75
CA VAL A 213 14.63 -22.28 -11.70
C VAL A 213 13.97 -23.52 -12.25
N ASN A 214 14.35 -24.70 -11.74
CA ASN A 214 13.81 -26.00 -12.16
C ASN A 214 13.79 -26.22 -13.70
N GLY A 215 14.85 -25.80 -14.39
CA GLY A 215 14.98 -25.90 -15.84
C GLY A 215 14.18 -24.86 -16.65
N LEU A 216 13.49 -23.93 -15.99
CA LEU A 216 12.79 -22.82 -16.61
C LEU A 216 13.63 -21.54 -16.52
N ARG A 217 13.57 -20.71 -17.56
CA ARG A 217 14.12 -19.36 -17.61
C ARG A 217 13.00 -18.35 -17.46
N VAL A 218 12.95 -17.63 -16.33
CA VAL A 218 11.91 -16.66 -16.02
C VAL A 218 12.49 -15.25 -16.09
N GLY A 219 12.01 -14.44 -17.04
CA GLY A 219 12.33 -13.02 -17.13
C GLY A 219 11.45 -12.22 -16.18
N ILE A 220 12.06 -11.43 -15.27
CA ILE A 220 11.34 -10.63 -14.29
C ILE A 220 11.65 -9.16 -14.58
N ILE A 221 10.67 -8.42 -15.09
CA ILE A 221 10.75 -6.99 -15.39
C ILE A 221 10.32 -6.21 -14.16
N GLY A 222 11.12 -5.23 -13.72
CA GLY A 222 10.74 -4.31 -12.66
C GLY A 222 9.94 -3.11 -13.19
N GLN A 223 8.88 -2.75 -12.48
CA GLN A 223 8.07 -1.58 -12.76
C GLN A 223 7.85 -0.82 -11.44
N ALA A 224 8.67 0.18 -11.18
CA ALA A 224 8.54 1.05 -10.01
C ALA A 224 7.32 1.97 -10.12
N PHE A 225 6.87 2.52 -9.00
CA PHE A 225 5.76 3.47 -8.97
C PHE A 225 5.97 4.63 -9.95
N PRO A 226 5.05 4.86 -10.89
CA PRO A 226 5.31 5.80 -11.98
C PRO A 226 5.09 7.27 -11.62
N TYR A 227 4.49 7.56 -10.45
CA TYR A 227 4.13 8.93 -10.05
C TYR A 227 4.92 9.43 -8.84
N VAL A 228 6.12 8.92 -8.61
CA VAL A 228 7.00 9.31 -7.48
C VAL A 228 7.12 10.83 -7.32
N PRO A 229 7.32 11.65 -8.38
CA PRO A 229 7.43 13.11 -8.24
C PRO A 229 6.13 13.81 -7.83
N LEU A 230 4.99 13.13 -7.88
CA LEU A 230 3.69 13.63 -7.40
C LEU A 230 3.40 13.20 -5.96
N ALA A 231 3.91 12.03 -5.55
CA ALA A 231 3.69 11.46 -4.21
C ALA A 231 4.66 12.00 -3.17
N HIS A 232 5.88 12.37 -3.59
CA HIS A 232 6.95 12.90 -2.74
C HIS A 232 7.33 14.34 -3.14
N PRO A 233 8.06 15.08 -2.29
CA PRO A 233 8.72 16.30 -2.71
C PRO A 233 9.61 16.06 -3.93
N SER A 234 9.34 16.77 -5.03
CA SER A 234 9.98 16.51 -6.34
C SER A 234 11.51 16.62 -6.31
N HIS A 235 12.06 17.40 -5.37
CA HIS A 235 13.50 17.56 -5.20
C HIS A 235 14.22 16.29 -4.69
N PHE A 236 13.48 15.30 -4.13
CA PHE A 236 14.06 14.02 -3.69
C PHE A 236 14.58 13.19 -4.86
N VAL A 237 13.97 13.34 -6.03
CA VAL A 237 14.27 12.57 -7.25
C VAL A 237 14.44 13.48 -8.48
N LYS A 238 14.98 14.67 -8.28
CA LYS A 238 15.08 15.74 -9.30
C LYS A 238 15.86 15.36 -10.56
N ASN A 239 16.77 14.39 -10.43
CA ASN A 239 17.60 13.94 -11.54
C ASN A 239 17.03 12.72 -12.27
N TRP A 240 15.83 12.26 -11.87
CA TRP A 240 15.19 11.08 -12.42
C TRP A 240 13.80 11.37 -12.97
N ASN A 241 13.47 10.73 -14.08
CA ASN A 241 12.12 10.69 -14.64
C ASN A 241 11.46 9.36 -14.32
N PHE A 242 10.15 9.43 -14.10
CA PHE A 242 9.28 8.29 -13.84
C PHE A 242 8.12 8.31 -14.84
N GLY A 243 7.51 7.17 -15.09
CA GLY A 243 6.33 7.12 -15.94
C GLY A 243 5.92 5.72 -16.33
N ILE A 244 4.96 5.65 -17.25
CA ILE A 244 4.48 4.42 -17.86
C ILE A 244 4.72 4.54 -19.36
N ASP A 245 5.68 3.79 -19.87
CA ASP A 245 5.94 3.65 -21.30
C ASP A 245 5.62 2.22 -21.75
N THR A 246 4.42 2.04 -22.31
CA THR A 246 3.97 0.74 -22.79
C THR A 246 4.75 0.28 -24.03
N GLY A 247 5.26 1.20 -24.83
CA GLY A 247 6.10 0.89 -25.99
C GLY A 247 7.46 0.34 -25.57
N HIS A 248 8.09 0.96 -24.57
CA HIS A 248 9.34 0.47 -23.99
C HIS A 248 9.14 -0.89 -23.31
N ALA A 249 8.07 -1.03 -22.51
CA ALA A 249 7.74 -2.29 -21.86
C ALA A 249 7.49 -3.42 -22.87
N GLN A 250 6.78 -3.15 -23.97
CA GLN A 250 6.58 -4.14 -25.03
C GLN A 250 7.91 -4.57 -25.69
N LYS A 251 8.82 -3.61 -25.95
CA LYS A 251 10.17 -3.92 -26.47
C LYS A 251 10.94 -4.82 -25.49
N MET A 252 10.80 -4.57 -24.19
CA MET A 252 11.45 -5.37 -23.14
C MET A 252 10.90 -6.81 -23.12
N VAL A 253 9.57 -6.97 -23.19
CA VAL A 253 8.93 -8.30 -23.31
C VAL A 253 9.40 -9.02 -24.56
N ASN A 254 9.45 -8.34 -25.71
CA ASN A 254 9.92 -8.92 -26.97
C ASN A 254 11.38 -9.36 -26.88
N LYS A 255 12.25 -8.54 -26.27
CA LYS A 255 13.65 -8.89 -26.03
C LYS A 255 13.78 -10.16 -25.19
N LEU A 256 13.07 -10.22 -24.05
CA LEU A 256 13.10 -11.41 -23.18
C LEU A 256 12.63 -12.67 -23.90
N LYS A 257 11.52 -12.60 -24.66
CA LYS A 257 10.99 -13.77 -25.36
C LYS A 257 11.79 -14.16 -26.60
N ASN A 258 12.24 -13.19 -27.40
CA ASN A 258 12.82 -13.46 -28.72
C ASN A 258 14.35 -13.54 -28.70
N GLU A 259 15.04 -12.74 -27.88
CA GLU A 259 16.50 -12.72 -27.79
C GLU A 259 17.00 -13.60 -26.64
N GLU A 260 16.50 -13.34 -25.42
CA GLU A 260 16.89 -14.06 -24.21
C GLU A 260 16.24 -15.44 -24.10
N LYS A 261 15.20 -15.73 -24.93
CA LYS A 261 14.52 -17.04 -25.02
C LYS A 261 13.90 -17.52 -23.71
N VAL A 262 13.45 -16.60 -22.85
CA VAL A 262 12.81 -16.97 -21.59
C VAL A 262 11.53 -17.78 -21.81
N ASP A 263 11.16 -18.61 -20.84
CA ASP A 263 9.94 -19.41 -20.86
C ASP A 263 8.73 -18.61 -20.41
N LEU A 264 8.90 -17.74 -19.38
CA LEU A 264 7.86 -16.85 -18.88
C LEU A 264 8.40 -15.44 -18.69
N VAL A 265 7.49 -14.46 -18.81
CA VAL A 265 7.71 -13.05 -18.45
C VAL A 265 6.81 -12.68 -17.27
N VAL A 266 7.44 -12.29 -16.17
CA VAL A 266 6.80 -11.76 -14.97
C VAL A 266 7.08 -10.26 -14.89
N VAL A 267 6.07 -9.45 -14.60
CA VAL A 267 6.26 -8.05 -14.23
C VAL A 267 6.12 -7.93 -12.71
N LEU A 268 7.18 -7.52 -12.05
CA LEU A 268 7.18 -7.13 -10.65
C LEU A 268 6.80 -5.65 -10.58
N SER A 269 5.55 -5.37 -10.19
CA SER A 269 4.92 -4.07 -10.39
C SER A 269 4.58 -3.36 -9.08
N HIS A 270 4.82 -2.05 -9.07
CA HIS A 270 4.27 -1.15 -8.06
C HIS A 270 3.35 -0.08 -8.67
N ASN A 271 2.65 -0.41 -9.74
CA ASN A 271 1.75 0.54 -10.43
C ASN A 271 0.42 0.79 -9.71
N GLY A 272 -0.09 -0.22 -9.01
CA GLY A 272 -1.47 -0.30 -8.54
C GLY A 272 -2.38 -1.08 -9.49
N LEU A 273 -3.46 -1.64 -8.94
CA LEU A 273 -4.29 -2.65 -9.61
C LEU A 273 -4.92 -2.15 -10.93
N GLU A 274 -5.46 -0.93 -10.94
CA GLU A 274 -6.12 -0.39 -12.13
C GLU A 274 -5.12 -0.07 -13.25
N VAL A 275 -3.95 0.43 -12.86
CA VAL A 275 -2.85 0.68 -13.79
C VAL A 275 -2.33 -0.64 -14.37
N ASP A 276 -2.17 -1.66 -13.53
CA ASP A 276 -1.74 -3.00 -13.95
C ASP A 276 -2.76 -3.67 -14.89
N ARG A 277 -4.06 -3.49 -14.65
CA ARG A 277 -5.11 -3.94 -15.58
C ARG A 277 -4.97 -3.31 -16.97
N LYS A 278 -4.77 -1.99 -17.01
CA LYS A 278 -4.56 -1.26 -18.26
C LYS A 278 -3.23 -1.67 -18.91
N PHE A 279 -2.17 -1.80 -18.13
CA PHE A 279 -0.85 -2.23 -18.59
C PHE A 279 -0.92 -3.62 -19.24
N ALA A 280 -1.56 -4.59 -18.59
CA ALA A 280 -1.79 -5.93 -19.13
C ALA A 280 -2.65 -5.93 -20.41
N SER A 281 -3.61 -5.01 -20.53
CA SER A 281 -4.48 -4.92 -21.70
C SER A 281 -3.77 -4.40 -22.95
N LEU A 282 -2.68 -3.65 -22.79
CA LEU A 282 -1.97 -2.97 -23.88
C LEU A 282 -0.67 -3.70 -24.29
N ILE A 283 -0.12 -4.56 -23.44
CA ILE A 283 1.16 -5.22 -23.67
C ILE A 283 0.94 -6.71 -23.84
N ASN A 284 1.42 -7.25 -24.95
CA ASN A 284 1.30 -8.67 -25.26
C ASN A 284 2.52 -9.45 -24.75
N GLY A 285 2.27 -10.65 -24.25
CA GLY A 285 3.32 -11.58 -23.87
C GLY A 285 3.80 -11.49 -22.42
N ILE A 286 3.15 -10.68 -21.57
CA ILE A 286 3.29 -10.78 -20.12
C ILE A 286 2.47 -11.99 -19.66
N ASP A 287 3.11 -12.88 -18.90
CA ASP A 287 2.44 -14.07 -18.37
C ASP A 287 1.82 -13.79 -16.99
N ILE A 288 2.54 -13.05 -16.12
CA ILE A 288 2.08 -12.71 -14.76
C ILE A 288 2.47 -11.27 -14.42
N ILE A 289 1.60 -10.54 -13.71
CA ILE A 289 1.92 -9.32 -12.99
C ILE A 289 1.75 -9.60 -11.49
N VAL A 290 2.85 -9.46 -10.74
CA VAL A 290 2.85 -9.46 -9.28
C VAL A 290 2.85 -8.01 -8.83
N GLY A 291 1.67 -7.53 -8.40
CA GLY A 291 1.40 -6.11 -8.18
C GLY A 291 1.39 -5.69 -6.71
N GLY A 292 1.54 -4.38 -6.48
CA GLY A 292 1.46 -3.70 -5.19
C GLY A 292 0.79 -2.32 -5.31
N HIS A 293 1.10 -1.41 -4.38
CA HIS A 293 0.68 -0.02 -4.28
C HIS A 293 -0.76 0.22 -3.80
N THR A 294 -1.75 -0.45 -4.36
CA THR A 294 -3.16 -0.18 -3.98
C THR A 294 -3.61 -0.93 -2.73
N HIS A 295 -2.74 -1.78 -2.17
CA HIS A 295 -2.98 -2.57 -0.96
C HIS A 295 -4.18 -3.54 -1.11
N ASP A 296 -4.46 -3.97 -2.33
CA ASP A 296 -5.63 -4.79 -2.60
C ASP A 296 -5.41 -6.24 -2.19
N ILE A 297 -6.37 -6.79 -1.48
CA ILE A 297 -6.45 -8.22 -1.23
C ILE A 297 -7.17 -8.84 -2.41
N LEU A 298 -6.46 -9.68 -3.19
CA LEU A 298 -7.04 -10.43 -4.32
C LEU A 298 -7.09 -11.92 -4.00
N PRO A 299 -8.16 -12.43 -3.38
CA PRO A 299 -8.32 -13.86 -3.12
C PRO A 299 -8.33 -14.70 -4.41
N ALA A 300 -8.77 -14.10 -5.51
CA ALA A 300 -8.70 -14.69 -6.86
C ALA A 300 -7.95 -13.77 -7.82
N PRO A 301 -7.03 -14.32 -8.65
CA PRO A 301 -6.33 -13.56 -9.67
C PRO A 301 -7.28 -12.88 -10.67
N GLN A 302 -6.87 -11.72 -11.21
CA GLN A 302 -7.53 -11.09 -12.34
C GLN A 302 -6.85 -11.55 -13.63
N ILE A 303 -7.63 -11.85 -14.68
CA ILE A 303 -7.09 -12.27 -15.97
C ILE A 303 -7.44 -11.22 -17.03
N ILE A 304 -6.41 -10.55 -17.54
CA ILE A 304 -6.52 -9.52 -18.57
C ILE A 304 -5.56 -9.88 -19.70
N ASN A 305 -6.04 -9.98 -20.94
CA ASN A 305 -5.21 -10.28 -22.11
C ASN A 305 -4.28 -11.52 -21.90
N ASN A 306 -4.80 -12.58 -21.27
CA ASN A 306 -4.08 -13.79 -20.84
C ASN A 306 -2.98 -13.56 -19.78
N THR A 307 -2.82 -12.36 -19.26
CA THR A 307 -1.93 -12.05 -18.13
C THR A 307 -2.65 -12.32 -16.82
N ILE A 308 -2.01 -13.05 -15.92
CA ILE A 308 -2.48 -13.30 -14.55
C ILE A 308 -2.01 -12.14 -13.68
N ILE A 309 -2.93 -11.40 -13.01
CA ILE A 309 -2.63 -10.30 -12.10
C ILE A 309 -2.95 -10.73 -10.69
N VAL A 310 -1.98 -10.60 -9.78
CA VAL A 310 -2.09 -10.97 -8.36
C VAL A 310 -1.60 -9.85 -7.46
N GLN A 311 -2.20 -9.71 -6.26
CA GLN A 311 -1.76 -8.81 -5.19
C GLN A 311 -2.01 -9.45 -3.82
N ALA A 312 -1.21 -9.10 -2.81
CA ALA A 312 -1.22 -9.73 -1.49
C ALA A 312 -1.55 -8.77 -0.33
N GLY A 313 -2.35 -7.74 -0.59
CA GLY A 313 -2.74 -6.78 0.45
C GLY A 313 -1.58 -5.89 0.90
N THR A 314 -1.42 -5.71 2.20
CA THR A 314 -0.44 -4.78 2.80
C THR A 314 -0.02 -5.21 4.21
N HIS A 315 0.97 -4.52 4.80
CA HIS A 315 1.47 -4.68 6.18
C HIS A 315 1.95 -6.13 6.49
N GLY A 316 2.33 -6.89 5.47
CA GLY A 316 2.74 -8.27 5.65
C GLY A 316 1.63 -9.20 6.14
N LYS A 317 0.35 -8.78 6.10
CA LYS A 317 -0.80 -9.60 6.52
C LYS A 317 -0.95 -10.90 5.74
N PHE A 318 -0.47 -10.90 4.50
CA PHE A 318 -0.52 -12.06 3.62
C PHE A 318 0.83 -12.29 2.93
N VAL A 319 1.13 -13.55 2.73
CA VAL A 319 2.08 -14.02 1.72
C VAL A 319 1.28 -14.51 0.53
N GLY A 320 1.58 -13.99 -0.66
CA GLY A 320 1.05 -14.50 -1.90
C GLY A 320 1.84 -15.73 -2.36
N ARG A 321 1.14 -16.73 -2.89
CA ARG A 321 1.72 -17.92 -3.52
C ARG A 321 0.94 -18.26 -4.78
N ILE A 322 1.66 -18.49 -5.87
CA ILE A 322 1.10 -19.07 -7.08
C ILE A 322 1.98 -20.23 -7.54
N ASP A 323 1.39 -21.42 -7.62
CA ASP A 323 2.01 -22.62 -8.19
C ASP A 323 1.62 -22.74 -9.65
N LEU A 324 2.59 -22.93 -10.53
CA LEU A 324 2.43 -22.92 -11.98
C LEU A 324 2.82 -24.23 -12.59
N ASN A 325 2.00 -24.73 -13.52
CA ASN A 325 2.37 -25.80 -14.43
C ASN A 325 2.73 -25.18 -15.78
N VAL A 326 4.03 -25.13 -16.07
CA VAL A 326 4.57 -24.55 -17.30
C VAL A 326 4.97 -25.65 -18.25
N ARG A 327 4.45 -25.61 -19.49
CA ARG A 327 4.81 -26.52 -20.59
C ARG A 327 4.89 -25.72 -21.88
N ASP A 328 5.89 -25.99 -22.69
CA ASP A 328 6.09 -25.34 -23.99
C ASP A 328 5.97 -23.82 -23.90
N LYS A 329 6.64 -23.23 -22.91
CA LYS A 329 6.64 -21.77 -22.63
C LYS A 329 5.26 -21.16 -22.36
N LYS A 330 4.33 -21.95 -21.83
CA LYS A 330 2.97 -21.53 -21.50
C LYS A 330 2.55 -22.03 -20.13
N ILE A 331 1.82 -21.21 -19.40
CA ILE A 331 1.11 -21.63 -18.19
C ILE A 331 -0.11 -22.44 -18.63
N VAL A 332 -0.09 -23.73 -18.37
CA VAL A 332 -1.20 -24.65 -18.73
C VAL A 332 -2.17 -24.87 -17.58
N ASP A 333 -1.73 -24.65 -16.33
CA ASP A 333 -2.55 -24.69 -15.11
C ASP A 333 -1.86 -23.92 -14.00
N TYR A 334 -2.63 -23.43 -13.01
CA TYR A 334 -2.09 -22.76 -11.84
C TYR A 334 -3.01 -22.91 -10.62
N ASP A 335 -2.43 -22.82 -9.42
CA ASP A 335 -3.15 -22.65 -8.15
C ASP A 335 -2.62 -21.42 -7.42
N HIS A 336 -3.53 -20.55 -6.96
CA HIS A 336 -3.20 -19.28 -6.29
C HIS A 336 -3.78 -19.26 -4.89
N LYS A 337 -3.01 -18.74 -3.94
CA LYS A 337 -3.47 -18.49 -2.57
C LYS A 337 -2.85 -17.25 -1.96
N LEU A 338 -3.64 -16.60 -1.11
CA LEU A 338 -3.16 -15.67 -0.11
C LEU A 338 -3.10 -16.40 1.22
N ILE A 339 -1.91 -16.50 1.79
CA ILE A 339 -1.66 -17.18 3.07
C ILE A 339 -1.64 -16.10 4.16
N PRO A 340 -2.64 -16.09 5.06
CA PRO A 340 -2.70 -15.09 6.12
C PRO A 340 -1.61 -15.35 7.17
N ILE A 341 -0.90 -14.31 7.56
CA ILE A 341 0.17 -14.38 8.55
C ILE A 341 -0.40 -14.01 9.91
N VAL A 342 -0.98 -15.00 10.58
CA VAL A 342 -1.61 -14.87 11.90
C VAL A 342 -0.63 -15.29 12.99
N THR A 343 -0.26 -14.38 13.86
CA THR A 343 0.82 -14.61 14.84
C THR A 343 0.50 -15.72 15.83
N ASN A 344 -0.77 -15.86 16.21
CA ASN A 344 -1.22 -16.95 17.10
C ASN A 344 -1.12 -18.35 16.45
N TRP A 345 -0.98 -18.42 15.11
CA TRP A 345 -0.95 -19.69 14.37
C TRP A 345 0.45 -20.05 13.84
N ILE A 346 1.30 -19.06 13.65
CA ILE A 346 2.61 -19.20 13.02
C ILE A 346 3.67 -18.81 14.04
N LYS A 347 4.58 -19.72 14.37
CA LYS A 347 5.74 -19.38 15.19
C LYS A 347 6.71 -18.52 14.39
N PRO A 348 7.26 -17.45 14.97
CA PRO A 348 8.24 -16.64 14.28
C PRO A 348 9.52 -17.43 14.01
N ASP A 349 10.18 -17.14 12.90
CA ASP A 349 11.53 -17.61 12.62
C ASP A 349 12.50 -16.99 13.65
N PRO A 350 13.29 -17.80 14.39
CA PRO A 350 14.10 -17.30 15.49
C PRO A 350 15.27 -16.42 15.04
N GLU A 351 15.85 -16.69 13.87
CA GLU A 351 16.96 -15.90 13.33
C GLU A 351 16.46 -14.51 12.91
N ILE A 352 15.37 -14.46 12.17
CA ILE A 352 14.77 -13.19 11.75
C ILE A 352 14.22 -12.42 12.95
N SER A 353 13.62 -13.08 13.92
CA SER A 353 13.16 -12.43 15.17
C SER A 353 14.31 -11.77 15.92
N GLY A 354 15.41 -12.51 16.14
CA GLY A 354 16.61 -11.96 16.80
C GLY A 354 17.26 -10.81 16.05
N LEU A 355 17.23 -10.83 14.71
CA LEU A 355 17.71 -9.72 13.90
C LEU A 355 16.80 -8.48 14.06
N ILE A 356 15.48 -8.65 14.03
CA ILE A 356 14.52 -7.56 14.24
C ILE A 356 14.72 -6.93 15.64
N ASP A 357 14.85 -7.75 16.67
CA ASP A 357 15.08 -7.25 18.04
C ASP A 357 16.38 -6.45 18.13
N LYS A 358 17.44 -6.88 17.45
CA LYS A 358 18.71 -6.16 17.36
C LYS A 358 18.56 -4.80 16.67
N GLU A 359 17.80 -4.73 15.56
CA GLU A 359 17.55 -3.48 14.85
C GLU A 359 16.72 -2.48 15.68
N TYR A 360 15.76 -2.97 16.48
CA TYR A 360 14.93 -2.14 17.34
C TYR A 360 15.63 -1.69 18.63
N ALA A 361 16.59 -2.47 19.17
CA ALA A 361 17.20 -2.22 20.47
C ALA A 361 17.73 -0.78 20.68
N PRO A 362 18.43 -0.14 19.71
CA PRO A 362 18.92 1.23 19.89
C PRO A 362 17.82 2.30 19.98
N TYR A 363 16.61 1.98 19.55
CA TYR A 363 15.49 2.92 19.42
C TYR A 363 14.31 2.57 20.33
N ALA A 364 14.46 1.51 21.15
CA ALA A 364 13.36 0.94 21.95
C ALA A 364 12.72 1.98 22.89
N ASP A 365 13.51 2.77 23.61
CA ASP A 365 13.01 3.78 24.54
C ASP A 365 12.15 4.83 23.82
N THR A 366 12.60 5.27 22.64
CA THR A 366 11.86 6.25 21.84
C THR A 366 10.58 5.65 21.27
N LEU A 367 10.66 4.47 20.67
CA LEU A 367 9.53 3.87 19.95
C LEU A 367 8.44 3.35 20.89
N ASN A 368 8.82 2.84 22.08
CA ASN A 368 7.89 2.34 23.09
C ASN A 368 7.40 3.42 24.06
N GLU A 369 7.82 4.68 23.91
CA GLU A 369 7.33 5.76 24.77
C GLU A 369 5.79 5.81 24.73
N GLU A 370 5.14 5.58 25.89
CA GLU A 370 3.69 5.69 26.03
C GLU A 370 3.27 7.16 26.08
N LEU A 371 2.43 7.58 25.15
CA LEU A 371 1.97 8.97 25.03
C LEU A 371 0.60 9.19 25.69
N GLY A 372 -0.27 8.20 25.62
CA GLY A 372 -1.64 8.27 26.13
C GLY A 372 -2.43 6.99 25.81
N THR A 373 -3.75 7.09 25.89
CA THR A 373 -4.67 5.96 25.70
C THR A 373 -5.74 6.32 24.65
N ALA A 374 -6.09 5.39 23.79
CA ALA A 374 -7.19 5.54 22.85
C ALA A 374 -8.54 5.30 23.54
N GLU A 375 -9.49 6.22 23.45
CA GLU A 375 -10.85 6.03 23.99
C GLU A 375 -11.70 5.19 23.01
N ASP A 376 -11.49 5.36 21.71
CA ASP A 376 -12.17 4.63 20.64
C ASP A 376 -11.17 3.99 19.67
N LEU A 377 -11.70 3.30 18.65
CA LEU A 377 -10.89 2.62 17.65
C LEU A 377 -10.16 3.64 16.75
N LEU A 378 -8.84 3.68 16.83
CA LEU A 378 -8.00 4.51 15.97
C LEU A 378 -7.45 3.68 14.80
N TYR A 379 -7.82 4.05 13.58
CA TYR A 379 -7.38 3.40 12.34
C TYR A 379 -7.07 4.43 11.26
N ARG A 380 -6.19 4.06 10.33
CA ARG A 380 -5.57 5.02 9.40
C ARG A 380 -6.18 5.06 8.02
N ARG A 381 -6.78 4.00 7.50
CA ARG A 381 -7.15 3.94 6.08
C ARG A 381 -8.64 4.15 5.80
N ALA A 382 -8.96 5.14 4.95
CA ALA A 382 -10.23 5.34 4.26
C ALA A 382 -10.01 6.30 3.09
N THR A 383 -10.82 6.24 2.03
CA THR A 383 -10.74 7.18 0.89
C THR A 383 -10.85 8.65 1.34
N PHE A 384 -11.64 8.89 2.37
CA PHE A 384 -11.78 10.19 3.03
C PHE A 384 -11.22 10.09 4.46
N VAL A 385 -11.83 10.79 5.41
CA VAL A 385 -11.35 10.86 6.79
C VAL A 385 -11.43 9.50 7.52
N CYS A 386 -10.44 9.24 8.39
CA CYS A 386 -10.43 8.13 9.34
C CYS A 386 -10.22 8.64 10.78
N SER A 387 -10.30 7.76 11.78
CA SER A 387 -10.24 8.16 13.18
C SER A 387 -8.87 8.73 13.60
N VAL A 388 -7.76 8.21 13.07
CA VAL A 388 -6.42 8.78 13.30
C VAL A 388 -6.31 10.19 12.71
N ASP A 389 -6.86 10.42 11.51
CA ASP A 389 -6.85 11.76 10.90
C ASP A 389 -7.62 12.76 11.79
N SER A 390 -8.76 12.33 12.36
CA SER A 390 -9.53 13.17 13.28
C SER A 390 -8.76 13.56 14.54
N VAL A 391 -7.95 12.66 15.10
CA VAL A 391 -7.06 12.99 16.23
C VAL A 391 -5.98 13.99 15.79
N ALA A 392 -5.37 13.78 14.64
CA ALA A 392 -4.38 14.71 14.08
C ALA A 392 -4.99 16.10 13.84
N GLU A 393 -6.19 16.17 13.25
CA GLU A 393 -6.91 17.43 13.04
C GLU A 393 -7.09 18.22 14.32
N GLN A 394 -7.52 17.58 15.41
CA GLN A 394 -7.66 18.20 16.71
C GLN A 394 -6.31 18.74 17.22
N ALA A 395 -5.24 17.94 17.11
CA ALA A 395 -3.90 18.34 17.54
C ALA A 395 -3.40 19.59 16.80
N PHE A 396 -3.60 19.65 15.48
CA PHE A 396 -3.16 20.78 14.67
C PHE A 396 -4.03 22.03 14.87
N ILE A 397 -5.35 21.85 14.99
CA ILE A 397 -6.28 22.97 15.26
C ILE A 397 -5.95 23.62 16.60
N GLU A 398 -5.77 22.82 17.65
CA GLU A 398 -5.42 23.30 18.99
C GLU A 398 -4.05 24.00 19.00
N LYS A 399 -3.02 23.35 18.42
CA LYS A 399 -1.64 23.87 18.45
C LYS A 399 -1.48 25.19 17.71
N PHE A 400 -2.20 25.38 16.62
CA PHE A 400 -1.99 26.53 15.72
C PHE A 400 -3.12 27.56 15.76
N ASP A 401 -4.15 27.34 16.56
CA ASP A 401 -5.36 28.18 16.61
C ASP A 401 -5.85 28.55 15.19
N THR A 402 -6.15 27.53 14.40
CA THR A 402 -6.59 27.68 13.01
C THR A 402 -7.68 26.70 12.68
N PRO A 403 -8.74 27.11 11.95
CA PRO A 403 -9.87 26.24 11.68
C PRO A 403 -9.57 25.13 10.69
N LEU A 404 -8.50 25.25 9.90
CA LEU A 404 -8.23 24.33 8.82
C LEU A 404 -6.90 23.62 8.99
N PHE A 405 -6.95 22.30 8.95
CA PHE A 405 -5.81 21.41 8.79
C PHE A 405 -5.96 20.63 7.50
N PHE A 406 -4.87 20.50 6.74
CA PHE A 406 -4.75 19.72 5.53
C PHE A 406 -3.69 18.66 5.70
N ALA A 407 -4.05 17.39 5.42
CA ALA A 407 -3.12 16.28 5.40
C ALA A 407 -3.34 15.37 4.19
N PRO A 408 -2.28 14.73 3.68
CA PRO A 408 -2.45 13.70 2.65
C PRO A 408 -3.19 12.49 3.20
N GLY A 409 -3.91 11.80 2.33
CA GLY A 409 -4.52 10.52 2.63
C GLY A 409 -3.53 9.37 2.50
N TRP A 410 -2.60 9.23 3.43
CA TRP A 410 -1.71 8.07 3.46
C TRP A 410 -2.45 6.79 3.85
N ARG A 411 -1.98 5.63 3.36
CA ARG A 411 -2.70 4.36 3.48
C ARG A 411 -2.10 3.38 4.47
N TRP A 412 -1.00 3.73 5.13
CA TRP A 412 -0.33 2.87 6.11
C TRP A 412 -0.56 3.37 7.53
N GLY A 413 -0.22 2.55 8.50
CA GLY A 413 -0.25 2.86 9.93
C GLY A 413 -1.08 1.88 10.73
N ASP A 414 -0.62 1.61 11.93
CA ASP A 414 -1.24 0.68 12.86
C ASP A 414 -2.61 1.14 13.35
N THR A 415 -3.44 0.16 13.68
CA THR A 415 -4.71 0.36 14.39
C THR A 415 -4.47 0.22 15.88
N VAL A 416 -5.03 1.13 16.69
CA VAL A 416 -5.04 1.05 18.15
C VAL A 416 -6.47 0.80 18.63
N LEU A 417 -6.64 -0.22 19.47
CA LEU A 417 -7.95 -0.61 19.99
C LEU A 417 -8.39 0.32 21.14
N PRO A 418 -9.72 0.43 21.40
CA PRO A 418 -10.20 1.17 22.56
C PRO A 418 -9.58 0.66 23.87
N GLY A 419 -9.06 1.55 24.69
CA GLY A 419 -8.39 1.26 25.96
C GLY A 419 -6.91 0.92 25.84
N GLU A 420 -6.36 0.79 24.63
CA GLU A 420 -4.93 0.50 24.43
C GLU A 420 -4.08 1.78 24.48
N LYS A 421 -2.80 1.56 24.79
CA LYS A 421 -1.79 2.62 24.83
C LYS A 421 -1.39 3.05 23.42
N ILE A 422 -1.26 4.34 23.24
CA ILE A 422 -0.68 4.94 22.04
C ILE A 422 0.80 5.21 22.34
N THR A 423 1.68 4.66 21.53
CA THR A 423 3.13 4.85 21.65
C THR A 423 3.65 5.79 20.57
N MET A 424 4.91 6.20 20.69
CA MET A 424 5.57 7.00 19.67
C MET A 424 5.72 6.25 18.36
N GLU A 425 5.87 4.89 18.38
CA GLU A 425 5.84 4.05 17.18
C GLU A 425 4.54 4.21 16.40
N HIS A 426 3.38 4.23 17.08
CA HIS A 426 2.09 4.48 16.44
C HIS A 426 2.07 5.85 15.75
N VAL A 427 2.55 6.91 16.43
CA VAL A 427 2.56 8.26 15.86
C VAL A 427 3.50 8.35 14.66
N TYR A 428 4.68 7.74 14.72
CA TYR A 428 5.57 7.63 13.56
C TYR A 428 4.93 6.82 12.42
N GLY A 429 4.24 5.71 12.72
CA GLY A 429 3.50 4.92 11.74
C GLY A 429 2.39 5.74 11.06
N TRP A 430 1.78 6.70 11.77
CA TRP A 430 0.71 7.53 11.23
C TRP A 430 1.20 8.75 10.46
N TYR A 431 2.16 9.52 11.02
CA TYR A 431 2.59 10.82 10.50
C TYR A 431 4.11 11.01 10.43
N GLY A 432 4.91 9.99 10.73
CA GLY A 432 6.36 10.02 10.63
C GLY A 432 6.83 9.86 9.18
N THR A 433 7.02 10.97 8.48
CA THR A 433 7.56 10.99 7.11
C THR A 433 8.95 11.62 7.08
N THR A 434 9.66 11.45 5.97
CA THR A 434 10.98 12.06 5.75
C THR A 434 10.90 13.57 5.43
N TYR A 435 9.68 14.09 5.34
CA TYR A 435 9.36 15.52 5.15
C TYR A 435 8.28 15.91 6.18
N PRO A 436 8.67 15.99 7.48
CA PRO A 436 7.73 16.13 8.60
C PRO A 436 7.27 17.57 8.83
N GLU A 437 7.74 18.52 8.01
CA GLU A 437 7.54 19.95 8.20
C GLU A 437 6.07 20.32 8.24
N VAL A 438 5.76 21.28 9.10
CA VAL A 438 4.42 21.86 9.27
C VAL A 438 4.42 23.30 8.79
N TYR A 439 3.45 23.64 7.96
CA TYR A 439 3.27 24.97 7.38
C TYR A 439 1.96 25.59 7.86
N LYS A 440 2.01 26.85 8.32
CA LYS A 440 0.84 27.67 8.60
C LYS A 440 0.75 28.78 7.56
N THR A 441 -0.24 28.74 6.69
CA THR A 441 -0.32 29.58 5.50
C THR A 441 -1.68 30.22 5.36
N LEU A 442 -1.73 31.44 4.82
CA LEU A 442 -2.96 32.17 4.52
C LEU A 442 -3.33 31.94 3.06
N LEU A 443 -4.40 31.20 2.80
CA LEU A 443 -4.84 30.79 1.47
C LEU A 443 -6.21 31.39 1.13
N THR A 444 -6.42 31.77 -0.12
CA THR A 444 -7.76 32.15 -0.61
C THR A 444 -8.63 30.90 -0.77
N GLY A 445 -9.96 31.05 -0.66
CA GLY A 445 -10.89 29.96 -0.92
C GLY A 445 -10.73 29.38 -2.33
N LYS A 446 -10.33 30.20 -3.31
CA LYS A 446 -10.01 29.74 -4.67
C LYS A 446 -8.81 28.78 -4.68
N GLN A 447 -7.73 29.10 -3.94
CA GLN A 447 -6.56 28.21 -3.81
C GLN A 447 -6.92 26.89 -3.12
N LEU A 448 -7.73 26.95 -2.05
CA LEU A 448 -8.23 25.75 -1.37
C LEU A 448 -9.03 24.87 -2.32
N LEU A 449 -9.98 25.46 -3.09
CA LEU A 449 -10.79 24.73 -4.06
C LEU A 449 -9.92 24.05 -5.13
N LEU A 450 -8.97 24.77 -5.71
CA LEU A 450 -8.09 24.23 -6.75
C LEU A 450 -7.21 23.09 -6.24
N SER A 451 -6.68 23.23 -5.03
CA SER A 451 -5.90 22.16 -4.38
C SER A 451 -6.72 20.89 -4.23
N GLN A 452 -7.95 21.00 -3.72
CA GLN A 452 -8.82 19.85 -3.52
C GLN A 452 -9.26 19.21 -4.83
N LEU A 453 -9.61 20.02 -5.84
CA LEU A 453 -9.93 19.53 -7.19
C LEU A 453 -8.75 18.78 -7.82
N SER A 454 -7.53 19.27 -7.64
CA SER A 454 -6.32 18.59 -8.14
C SER A 454 -6.16 17.19 -7.53
N VAL A 455 -6.31 17.06 -6.21
CA VAL A 455 -6.22 15.74 -5.55
C VAL A 455 -7.34 14.81 -6.01
N LEU A 456 -8.58 15.29 -6.04
CA LEU A 456 -9.72 14.49 -6.50
C LEU A 456 -9.58 14.08 -7.97
N SER A 457 -8.87 14.86 -8.79
CA SER A 457 -8.61 14.48 -10.19
C SER A 457 -7.67 13.30 -10.30
N ASP A 458 -6.68 13.19 -9.41
CA ASP A 458 -5.74 12.06 -9.38
C ASP A 458 -6.39 10.80 -8.80
N VAL A 459 -7.24 10.95 -7.77
CA VAL A 459 -7.93 9.82 -7.13
C VAL A 459 -9.03 9.24 -8.03
N PHE A 460 -9.80 10.10 -8.71
CA PHE A 460 -10.98 9.71 -9.49
C PHE A 460 -10.81 9.91 -10.99
N ALA A 461 -9.60 9.83 -11.51
CA ALA A 461 -9.35 9.89 -12.96
C ALA A 461 -10.04 8.72 -13.67
N LYS A 462 -10.69 9.00 -14.82
CA LYS A 462 -11.29 7.95 -15.67
C LYS A 462 -10.23 7.08 -16.33
N ASP A 463 -9.10 7.68 -16.73
CA ASP A 463 -7.97 6.96 -17.26
C ASP A 463 -7.12 6.41 -16.11
N ALA A 464 -6.91 5.08 -16.08
CA ALA A 464 -6.09 4.44 -15.07
C ALA A 464 -4.66 4.99 -15.03
N TYR A 465 -4.10 5.41 -16.16
CA TYR A 465 -2.76 6.01 -16.21
C TYR A 465 -2.69 7.45 -15.67
N LEU A 466 -3.79 8.01 -15.24
CA LEU A 466 -3.86 9.27 -14.52
C LEU A 466 -4.25 9.10 -13.04
N GLN A 467 -4.44 7.85 -12.61
CA GLN A 467 -4.73 7.52 -11.21
C GLN A 467 -3.42 7.34 -10.45
N MET A 468 -3.02 8.36 -9.71
CA MET A 468 -1.85 8.26 -8.84
C MET A 468 -2.04 7.22 -7.72
N GLY A 469 -3.28 6.82 -7.42
CA GLY A 469 -3.62 6.08 -6.20
C GLY A 469 -3.59 7.01 -4.98
N GLY A 470 -3.60 6.45 -3.79
CA GLY A 470 -3.73 7.23 -2.56
C GLY A 470 -5.20 7.56 -2.24
N ASP A 471 -5.40 8.21 -1.11
CA ASP A 471 -6.70 8.66 -0.64
C ASP A 471 -6.84 10.17 -0.80
N ALA A 472 -8.06 10.70 -0.65
CA ALA A 472 -8.30 12.14 -0.74
C ALA A 472 -7.60 12.90 0.40
N THR A 473 -7.26 14.17 0.15
CA THR A 473 -6.73 15.07 1.20
C THR A 473 -7.77 15.24 2.31
N ARG A 474 -7.32 15.15 3.56
CA ARG A 474 -8.10 15.45 4.77
C ARG A 474 -8.23 16.94 4.93
N VAL A 475 -9.43 17.43 5.27
CA VAL A 475 -9.69 18.87 5.48
C VAL A 475 -10.59 19.04 6.67
N SER A 476 -10.03 19.44 7.80
CA SER A 476 -10.78 19.63 9.04
C SER A 476 -11.88 20.71 8.92
N ASN A 477 -12.89 20.62 9.79
CA ASN A 477 -14.01 21.56 9.89
C ASN A 477 -14.74 21.81 8.56
N SER A 478 -14.74 20.80 7.68
CA SER A 478 -15.29 20.88 6.33
C SER A 478 -16.52 20.00 6.14
N LYS A 479 -17.48 20.52 5.38
CA LYS A 479 -18.53 19.71 4.77
C LYS A 479 -18.40 19.79 3.26
N LEU A 480 -18.01 18.67 2.66
CA LEU A 480 -17.69 18.57 1.23
C LEU A 480 -18.68 17.65 0.51
N HIS A 481 -19.29 18.14 -0.57
CA HIS A 481 -20.16 17.33 -1.41
C HIS A 481 -19.50 17.10 -2.77
N ILE A 482 -19.21 15.85 -3.08
CA ILE A 482 -18.45 15.41 -4.25
C ILE A 482 -19.35 14.65 -5.23
N LEU A 483 -19.22 14.94 -6.52
CA LEU A 483 -19.82 14.21 -7.62
C LEU A 483 -18.74 13.42 -8.36
N LEU A 484 -18.63 12.12 -8.11
CA LEU A 484 -17.49 11.28 -8.49
C LEU A 484 -17.27 11.15 -10.01
N ASN A 485 -18.34 11.16 -10.80
CA ASN A 485 -18.30 10.98 -12.26
C ASN A 485 -18.35 12.29 -13.06
N GLU A 486 -18.34 13.42 -12.37
CA GLU A 486 -18.27 14.72 -13.03
C GLU A 486 -16.87 15.07 -13.55
N THR A 487 -16.80 16.01 -14.46
CA THR A 487 -15.53 16.62 -14.89
C THR A 487 -14.86 17.34 -13.71
N VAL A 488 -13.55 17.46 -13.74
CA VAL A 488 -12.75 17.99 -12.62
C VAL A 488 -13.37 19.26 -12.02
N ASN A 489 -13.67 20.26 -12.85
CA ASN A 489 -14.19 21.56 -12.38
C ASN A 489 -15.61 21.51 -11.80
N LYS A 490 -16.37 20.44 -12.03
CA LYS A 490 -17.75 20.24 -11.52
C LYS A 490 -17.80 19.18 -10.41
N ARG A 491 -16.67 18.57 -10.06
CA ARG A 491 -16.63 17.46 -9.12
C ARG A 491 -16.97 17.89 -7.69
N ILE A 492 -16.59 19.09 -7.26
CA ILE A 492 -17.04 19.66 -5.98
C ILE A 492 -18.33 20.44 -6.21
N LYS A 493 -19.46 19.87 -5.75
CA LYS A 493 -20.77 20.49 -5.85
C LYS A 493 -20.95 21.62 -4.83
N SER A 494 -20.49 21.41 -3.61
CA SER A 494 -20.48 22.41 -2.55
C SER A 494 -19.39 22.10 -1.54
N TRP A 495 -18.87 23.15 -0.92
CA TRP A 495 -17.92 23.07 0.17
C TRP A 495 -18.28 24.12 1.22
N ALA A 496 -18.44 23.72 2.44
CA ALA A 496 -18.62 24.61 3.59
C ALA A 496 -17.49 24.39 4.59
N ILE A 497 -17.00 25.49 5.18
CA ILE A 497 -15.98 25.54 6.22
C ILE A 497 -16.61 26.16 7.46
N ASN A 498 -16.52 25.48 8.61
CA ASN A 498 -17.20 25.90 9.84
C ASN A 498 -18.70 26.22 9.61
N GLY A 499 -19.39 25.39 8.83
CA GLY A 499 -20.80 25.54 8.52
C GLY A 499 -21.17 26.65 7.54
N LYS A 500 -20.18 27.46 7.07
CA LYS A 500 -20.40 28.55 6.10
C LYS A 500 -19.90 28.14 4.72
N PRO A 501 -20.64 28.46 3.63
CA PRO A 501 -20.15 28.20 2.27
C PRO A 501 -18.75 28.79 2.04
N LEU A 502 -17.92 28.06 1.30
CA LEU A 502 -16.58 28.52 0.92
C LEU A 502 -16.68 29.80 0.08
N ASP A 503 -16.14 30.90 0.57
CA ASP A 503 -15.98 32.14 -0.18
C ASP A 503 -14.63 32.13 -0.90
N LEU A 504 -14.67 32.16 -2.23
CA LEU A 504 -13.47 32.01 -3.06
C LEU A 504 -12.50 33.20 -2.94
N SER A 505 -12.98 34.36 -2.56
CA SER A 505 -12.20 35.60 -2.39
C SER A 505 -11.61 35.75 -0.98
N LYS A 506 -12.28 35.15 0.01
CA LYS A 506 -11.86 35.22 1.41
C LYS A 506 -10.56 34.45 1.64
N LYS A 507 -9.73 34.97 2.53
CA LYS A 507 -8.52 34.28 3.01
C LYS A 507 -8.80 33.49 4.28
N TYR A 508 -8.24 32.29 4.34
CA TYR A 508 -8.35 31.34 5.43
C TYR A 508 -6.96 30.96 5.91
N TRP A 509 -6.73 31.05 7.20
CA TRP A 509 -5.56 30.41 7.80
C TRP A 509 -5.72 28.91 7.73
N ALA A 510 -4.69 28.23 7.24
CA ALA A 510 -4.62 26.79 7.15
C ALA A 510 -3.27 26.29 7.66
N VAL A 511 -3.27 25.18 8.37
CA VAL A 511 -2.06 24.44 8.69
C VAL A 511 -2.02 23.16 7.87
N SER A 512 -0.85 22.77 7.41
CA SER A 512 -0.67 21.58 6.57
C SER A 512 0.63 20.85 6.88
N THR A 513 0.63 19.55 6.60
CA THR A 513 1.82 18.70 6.60
C THR A 513 1.79 17.78 5.41
N GLY A 514 2.92 17.62 4.73
CA GLY A 514 3.04 16.76 3.55
C GLY A 514 2.17 17.17 2.36
N GLY A 515 2.20 16.35 1.31
CA GLY A 515 1.31 16.43 0.15
C GLY A 515 1.43 17.67 -0.72
N LYS A 516 0.40 17.89 -1.57
CA LYS A 516 0.38 18.99 -2.55
C LYS A 516 0.40 20.38 -1.94
N MET A 517 -0.11 20.54 -0.72
CA MET A 517 -0.07 21.83 -0.02
C MET A 517 1.35 22.27 0.33
N GLN A 518 2.24 21.32 0.62
CA GLN A 518 3.66 21.61 0.84
C GLN A 518 4.32 22.15 -0.43
N ASN A 519 3.96 21.61 -1.59
CA ASN A 519 4.45 22.08 -2.89
C ASN A 519 3.94 23.49 -3.25
N MET A 520 2.83 23.95 -2.65
CA MET A 520 2.33 25.33 -2.83
C MET A 520 3.09 26.36 -2.00
N ASN A 521 3.84 25.93 -0.99
CA ASN A 521 4.64 26.77 -0.10
C ASN A 521 6.10 26.90 -0.59
N THR A 522 6.28 27.04 -1.91
CA THR A 522 7.59 27.28 -2.53
C THR A 522 8.22 28.55 -1.95
N ASN A 523 9.24 28.53 -1.19
CA ASN A 523 10.02 29.59 -0.55
C ASN A 523 9.87 29.68 0.98
N ASP A 524 9.61 28.57 1.69
CA ASP A 524 9.54 28.48 3.15
C ASP A 524 8.55 29.46 3.82
N LYS A 525 7.64 30.05 3.01
CA LYS A 525 6.60 30.94 3.54
C LYS A 525 5.61 30.13 4.35
N GLY A 526 5.57 30.41 5.66
CA GLY A 526 4.68 29.75 6.60
C GLY A 526 5.27 28.49 7.24
N LEU A 527 6.54 28.13 6.96
CA LEU A 527 7.23 27.07 7.66
C LEU A 527 7.24 27.37 9.17
N THR A 528 6.86 26.40 9.96
CA THR A 528 6.92 26.46 11.41
C THR A 528 8.15 25.72 11.94
N LYS A 529 8.41 25.81 13.23
CA LYS A 529 9.50 25.05 13.90
C LYS A 529 9.10 23.63 14.30
N TYR A 530 7.89 23.19 13.96
CA TYR A 530 7.31 21.92 14.41
C TYR A 530 7.33 20.87 13.32
N ASN A 531 7.48 19.60 13.74
CA ASN A 531 7.24 18.43 12.92
C ASN A 531 5.84 17.87 13.19
N ALA A 532 5.24 17.21 12.22
CA ALA A 532 3.89 16.69 12.33
C ALA A 532 3.74 15.66 13.46
N SER A 533 4.67 14.71 13.56
CA SER A 533 4.68 13.70 14.63
C SER A 533 4.80 14.32 16.03
N ASP A 534 5.61 15.37 16.18
CA ASP A 534 5.79 16.03 17.49
C ASP A 534 4.52 16.74 17.95
N VAL A 535 3.79 17.39 17.02
CA VAL A 535 2.51 18.05 17.32
C VAL A 535 1.47 17.04 17.80
N ILE A 536 1.38 15.89 17.14
CA ILE A 536 0.42 14.85 17.53
C ILE A 536 0.82 14.20 18.86
N ALA A 537 2.11 13.90 19.04
CA ALA A 537 2.62 13.33 20.29
C ALA A 537 2.39 14.25 21.49
N GLU A 538 2.65 15.56 21.33
CA GLU A 538 2.40 16.57 22.36
C GLU A 538 0.91 16.64 22.73
N TYR A 539 0.02 16.62 21.73
CA TYR A 539 -1.43 16.61 21.94
C TYR A 539 -1.86 15.39 22.76
N ILE A 540 -1.42 14.19 22.39
CA ILE A 540 -1.77 12.94 23.08
C ILE A 540 -1.25 12.97 24.54
N LYS A 541 -0.02 13.43 24.77
CA LYS A 541 0.56 13.56 26.12
C LYS A 541 -0.23 14.51 27.01
N ASN A 542 -0.66 15.67 26.47
CA ASN A 542 -1.39 16.68 27.20
C ASN A 542 -2.80 16.21 27.59
N HIS A 543 -3.49 15.51 26.68
CA HIS A 543 -4.85 15.03 26.87
C HIS A 543 -4.92 13.67 27.58
N LYS A 544 -3.83 12.88 27.59
CA LYS A 544 -3.72 11.54 28.21
C LYS A 544 -4.65 10.49 27.61
N THR A 545 -5.88 10.84 27.29
CA THR A 545 -6.87 10.00 26.60
C THR A 545 -7.39 10.79 25.42
N VAL A 546 -7.37 10.17 24.23
CA VAL A 546 -7.80 10.81 22.99
C VAL A 546 -8.86 9.98 22.29
N LYS A 547 -9.77 10.67 21.60
CA LYS A 547 -10.82 10.08 20.79
C LYS A 547 -10.94 10.78 19.45
N SER A 548 -11.52 10.07 18.49
CA SER A 548 -11.88 10.68 17.22
C SER A 548 -13.12 11.58 17.39
N ILE A 549 -13.03 12.81 16.92
CA ILE A 549 -14.16 13.73 16.82
C ILE A 549 -14.36 14.03 15.34
N LYS A 550 -15.54 13.75 14.81
CA LYS A 550 -15.84 13.99 13.40
C LYS A 550 -15.81 15.50 13.12
N THR A 551 -14.72 15.96 12.49
CA THR A 551 -14.53 17.35 12.06
C THR A 551 -14.83 17.55 10.59
N GLU A 552 -14.72 16.48 9.78
CA GLU A 552 -14.96 16.47 8.34
C GLU A 552 -16.19 15.63 8.01
N ASP A 553 -17.06 16.15 7.14
CA ASP A 553 -18.24 15.45 6.60
C ASP A 553 -18.16 15.43 5.07
N VAL A 554 -17.88 14.26 4.49
CA VAL A 554 -17.80 14.10 3.05
C VAL A 554 -19.03 13.32 2.54
N ILE A 555 -19.84 14.02 1.74
CA ILE A 555 -20.95 13.42 1.01
C ILE A 555 -20.49 13.19 -0.42
N TYR A 556 -20.52 11.94 -0.88
CA TYR A 556 -20.17 11.60 -2.27
C TYR A 556 -21.34 10.92 -2.97
N ARG A 557 -21.52 11.23 -4.25
CA ARG A 557 -22.57 10.64 -5.10
C ARG A 557 -22.04 10.46 -6.52
N HIS A 558 -22.65 9.50 -7.22
CA HIS A 558 -22.57 9.45 -8.67
C HIS A 558 -23.65 10.39 -9.25
N SER A 559 -23.32 11.28 -10.20
CA SER A 559 -24.35 12.07 -10.85
C SER A 559 -25.27 11.14 -11.66
N ARG A 560 -26.56 11.45 -11.70
CA ARG A 560 -27.55 10.63 -12.43
C ARG A 560 -27.45 10.76 -13.96
N THR A 561 -26.58 11.66 -14.45
CA THR A 561 -26.37 11.95 -15.86
C THR A 561 -25.06 11.34 -16.34
N ALA A 562 -25.05 10.03 -16.52
CA ALA A 562 -24.07 9.36 -17.35
C ALA A 562 -24.82 8.24 -18.08
N GLY A 563 -25.36 8.59 -19.23
CA GLY A 563 -25.71 7.62 -20.26
C GLY A 563 -24.44 7.15 -20.94
#